data_e1c7c9eeeeb7f9d7a1d2efa2bbc6dd35
#
_entry.id   e1c7c9eeeeb7f9d7a1d2efa2bbc6dd35
#
_cell.length_a   1.000
_cell.length_b   1.000
_cell.length_c   1.000
_cell.angle_alpha   90.00
_cell.angle_beta   90.00
_cell.angle_gamma   90.00
#
_symmetry.space_group_name_H-M   'P 1'
#
loop_
_entity.id
_entity.type
_entity.pdbx_description
1 polymer ?
#
loop_
_entity_poly.entity_id
_entity_poly.type
_entity_poly.pdbx_seq_one_letter_code
_entity_poly.pdbx_strand_id
1 'polypeptide(L)' 'MTEEILELYQFEACPFCSKVRQKFTELGVDFIARSVDPNDRTRVENVSGQTGVPVLVDPNTDRVMPESDDIVEYLEENYG' A
#
# COMPACT_ATOMS: atom_id res chain seq x y z
N MET A 1 9.99 20.84 4.64
CA MET A 1 10.35 19.46 4.46
C MET A 1 9.38 18.81 3.49
N THR A 2 9.88 18.11 2.50
CA THR A 2 9.05 17.51 1.46
C THR A 2 8.64 16.10 1.89
N GLU A 3 7.34 15.81 1.82
CA GLU A 3 6.86 14.45 2.05
C GLU A 3 7.27 13.56 0.89
N GLU A 4 7.62 12.33 1.19
CA GLU A 4 7.90 11.34 0.17
C GLU A 4 6.60 10.63 -0.23
N ILE A 5 6.55 10.21 -1.49
CA ILE A 5 5.37 9.54 -2.02
C ILE A 5 5.28 8.13 -1.43
N LEU A 6 4.09 7.76 -0.97
CA LEU A 6 3.84 6.42 -0.46
C LEU A 6 3.89 5.39 -1.59
N GLU A 7 4.16 4.14 -1.25
CA GLU A 7 4.19 3.05 -2.22
C GLU A 7 3.17 1.98 -1.81
N LEU A 8 2.48 1.43 -2.78
CA LEU A 8 1.52 0.37 -2.56
C LEU A 8 1.84 -0.82 -3.45
N TYR A 9 2.22 -1.94 -2.82
CA TYR A 9 2.43 -3.20 -3.53
C TYR A 9 1.09 -3.87 -3.74
N GLN A 10 0.70 -4.09 -5.00
CA GLN A 10 -0.65 -4.49 -5.34
C GLN A 10 -0.70 -5.09 -6.75
N PHE A 11 -1.84 -5.67 -7.12
CA PHE A 11 -2.14 -5.98 -8.52
C PHE A 11 -3.59 -5.60 -8.83
N GLU A 12 -3.87 -5.39 -10.13
CA GLU A 12 -5.11 -4.76 -10.57
C GLU A 12 -6.37 -5.53 -10.17
N ALA A 13 -6.36 -6.85 -10.29
CA ALA A 13 -7.55 -7.68 -10.05
C ALA A 13 -7.83 -7.95 -8.57
N CYS A 14 -6.98 -7.50 -7.66
CA CYS A 14 -7.13 -7.76 -6.23
C CYS A 14 -8.19 -6.84 -5.61
N PRO A 15 -9.29 -7.39 -5.08
CA PRO A 15 -10.34 -6.54 -4.49
C PRO A 15 -9.89 -5.82 -3.21
N PHE A 16 -8.99 -6.42 -2.45
CA PHE A 16 -8.44 -5.77 -1.26
C PHE A 16 -7.52 -4.61 -1.61
N CYS A 17 -6.78 -4.74 -2.71
CA CYS A 17 -5.94 -3.66 -3.22
C CYS A 17 -6.81 -2.50 -3.74
N SER A 18 -7.93 -2.81 -4.39
CA SER A 18 -8.87 -1.82 -4.90
C SER A 18 -9.40 -0.92 -3.78
N LYS A 19 -9.71 -1.52 -2.64
CA LYS A 19 -10.18 -0.80 -1.46
C LYS A 19 -9.18 0.24 -0.98
N VAL A 20 -7.91 -0.11 -0.97
CA VAL A 20 -6.85 0.80 -0.55
C VAL A 20 -6.63 1.90 -1.60
N ARG A 21 -6.61 1.55 -2.88
CA ARG A 21 -6.49 2.55 -3.96
C ARG A 21 -7.62 3.57 -3.89
N GLN A 22 -8.84 3.11 -3.61
CA GLN A 22 -9.98 3.99 -3.46
C GLN A 22 -9.79 4.98 -2.31
N LYS A 23 -9.22 4.52 -1.20
CA LYS A 23 -8.94 5.39 -0.05
C LYS A 23 -7.92 6.47 -0.41
N PHE A 24 -6.87 6.14 -1.15
CA PHE A 24 -5.93 7.14 -1.65
C PHE A 24 -6.65 8.22 -2.47
N THR A 25 -7.55 7.80 -3.33
CA THR A 25 -8.33 8.72 -4.16
C THR A 25 -9.22 9.63 -3.31
N GLU A 26 -9.91 9.07 -2.34
CA GLU A 26 -10.79 9.83 -1.45
C GLU A 26 -10.03 10.91 -0.67
N LEU A 27 -8.83 10.58 -0.24
CA LEU A 27 -8.01 11.51 0.55
C LEU A 27 -7.16 12.45 -0.31
N GLY A 28 -7.14 12.23 -1.62
CA GLY A 28 -6.30 13.01 -2.53
C GLY A 28 -4.81 12.80 -2.33
N VAL A 29 -4.42 11.61 -1.90
CA VAL A 29 -3.02 11.28 -1.64
C VAL A 29 -2.46 10.48 -2.81
N ASP A 30 -1.34 10.93 -3.36
CA ASP A 30 -0.66 10.24 -4.45
C ASP A 30 0.12 9.04 -3.92
N PHE A 31 0.28 8.03 -4.75
CA PHE A 31 1.07 6.86 -4.39
C PHE A 31 1.71 6.23 -5.63
N ILE A 32 2.79 5.50 -5.40
CA ILE A 32 3.43 4.71 -6.45
C ILE A 32 2.84 3.31 -6.38
N ALA A 33 2.24 2.86 -7.48
CA ALA A 33 1.72 1.50 -7.59
C ALA A 33 2.87 0.57 -7.96
N ARG A 34 3.24 -0.30 -7.03
CA ARG A 34 4.26 -1.32 -7.25
C ARG A 34 3.55 -2.60 -7.68
N SER A 35 3.60 -2.93 -8.95
CA SER A 35 2.88 -4.08 -9.48
C SER A 35 3.50 -5.38 -9.02
N VAL A 36 2.64 -6.29 -8.54
CA VAL A 36 3.04 -7.61 -8.08
C VAL A 36 2.38 -8.65 -8.98
N ASP A 37 3.15 -9.62 -9.47
CA ASP A 37 2.59 -10.74 -10.20
C ASP A 37 1.87 -11.66 -9.21
N PRO A 38 0.57 -11.96 -9.40
CA PRO A 38 -0.15 -12.85 -8.48
C PRO A 38 0.48 -14.24 -8.34
N ASN A 39 1.25 -14.67 -9.34
CA ASN A 39 1.90 -15.98 -9.34
C ASN A 39 3.36 -15.94 -8.87
N ASP A 40 3.90 -14.74 -8.63
CA ASP A 40 5.27 -14.57 -8.13
C ASP A 40 5.27 -13.43 -7.12
N ARG A 41 5.17 -13.77 -5.85
CA ARG A 41 5.06 -12.83 -4.73
C ARG A 41 6.40 -12.49 -4.08
N THR A 42 7.51 -12.83 -4.73
CA THR A 42 8.86 -12.59 -4.20
C THR A 42 9.08 -11.13 -3.85
N ARG A 43 8.61 -10.22 -4.71
CA ARG A 43 8.76 -8.79 -4.49
C ARG A 43 8.10 -8.33 -3.18
N VAL A 44 6.91 -8.83 -2.89
CA VAL A 44 6.19 -8.52 -1.65
C VAL A 44 6.89 -9.14 -0.44
N GLU A 45 7.34 -10.39 -0.58
CA GLU A 45 8.03 -11.09 0.48
C GLU A 45 9.32 -10.37 0.88
N ASN A 46 10.07 -9.85 -0.08
CA ASN A 46 11.29 -9.10 0.18
C ASN A 46 11.05 -7.81 0.96
N VAL A 47 9.90 -7.18 0.76
CA VAL A 47 9.57 -5.91 1.41
C VAL A 47 8.93 -6.12 2.78
N SER A 48 8.04 -7.09 2.92
CA SER A 48 7.19 -7.21 4.09
C SER A 48 7.38 -8.50 4.89
N GLY A 49 8.11 -9.47 4.37
CA GLY A 49 8.31 -10.75 5.03
C GLY A 49 7.13 -11.70 4.91
N GLN A 50 6.12 -11.35 4.11
CA GLN A 50 4.96 -12.20 3.86
C GLN A 50 4.51 -12.00 2.42
N THR A 51 3.57 -12.80 1.91
CA THR A 51 3.23 -12.82 0.49
C THR A 51 1.88 -12.21 0.14
N GLY A 52 1.13 -11.71 1.11
CA GLY A 52 -0.18 -11.11 0.86
C GLY A 52 -0.08 -9.69 0.33
N VAL A 53 -1.05 -9.30 -0.46
CA VAL A 53 -1.23 -7.91 -0.90
C VAL A 53 -2.60 -7.44 -0.46
N PRO A 54 -2.82 -6.12 -0.27
CA PRO A 54 -1.88 -5.03 -0.49
C PRO A 54 -0.84 -4.89 0.64
N VAL A 55 0.28 -4.24 0.33
CA VAL A 55 1.28 -3.83 1.33
C VAL A 55 1.59 -2.36 1.10
N LEU A 56 1.43 -1.56 2.14
CA LEU A 56 1.76 -0.14 2.13
C LEU A 56 3.19 0.06 2.62
N VAL A 57 3.94 0.88 1.91
CA VAL A 57 5.23 1.38 2.40
C VAL A 57 5.11 2.88 2.53
N ASP A 58 5.29 3.39 3.75
CA ASP A 58 5.30 4.83 4.01
C ASP A 58 6.71 5.25 4.43
N PRO A 59 7.47 5.86 3.51
CA PRO A 59 8.84 6.27 3.82
C PRO A 59 8.90 7.44 4.80
N ASN A 60 7.82 8.19 4.96
CA ASN A 60 7.78 9.32 5.90
C ASN A 60 7.81 8.87 7.36
N THR A 61 7.27 7.70 7.65
CA THR A 61 7.20 7.14 9.01
C THR A 61 7.98 5.83 9.14
N ASP A 62 8.62 5.41 8.06
CA ASP A 62 9.38 4.15 7.99
C ASP A 62 8.50 2.93 8.31
N ARG A 63 7.24 2.95 7.85
CA ARG A 63 6.28 1.86 8.08
C ARG A 63 6.12 0.99 6.86
N VAL A 64 6.08 -0.32 7.10
CA VAL A 64 5.68 -1.32 6.11
C VAL A 64 4.50 -2.08 6.70
N MET A 65 3.36 -2.06 6.01
CA MET A 65 2.10 -2.49 6.61
C MET A 65 1.30 -3.36 5.66
N PRO A 66 1.04 -4.63 6.02
CA PRO A 66 0.08 -5.46 5.29
C PRO A 66 -1.33 -5.20 5.81
N GLU A 67 -2.33 -5.90 5.26
CA GLU A 67 -3.73 -5.86 5.68
C GLU A 67 -4.46 -4.60 5.24
N SER A 68 -5.41 -4.78 4.31
CA SER A 68 -6.12 -3.66 3.70
C SER A 68 -6.87 -2.78 4.70
N ASP A 69 -7.51 -3.38 5.70
CA ASP A 69 -8.28 -2.62 6.68
C ASP A 69 -7.38 -1.75 7.56
N ASP A 70 -6.23 -2.29 7.93
CA ASP A 70 -5.24 -1.54 8.73
C ASP A 70 -4.64 -0.41 7.91
N ILE A 71 -4.39 -0.64 6.63
CA ILE A 71 -3.87 0.39 5.72
C ILE A 71 -4.87 1.54 5.58
N VAL A 72 -6.14 1.22 5.37
CA VAL A 72 -7.19 2.23 5.23
C VAL A 72 -7.27 3.09 6.49
N GLU A 73 -7.26 2.47 7.65
CA GLU A 73 -7.29 3.17 8.93
C GLU A 73 -6.06 4.06 9.11
N TYR A 74 -4.88 3.53 8.79
CA TYR A 74 -3.63 4.29 8.87
C TYR A 74 -3.67 5.53 7.97
N LEU A 75 -4.17 5.38 6.76
CA LEU A 75 -4.27 6.51 5.83
C LEU A 75 -5.22 7.58 6.34
N GLU A 76 -6.35 7.19 6.91
CA GLU A 76 -7.28 8.15 7.50
C GLU A 76 -6.66 8.89 8.68
N GLU A 77 -5.94 8.20 9.54
CA GLU A 77 -5.34 8.81 10.73
C GLU A 77 -4.18 9.74 10.41
N ASN A 78 -3.42 9.46 9.37
CA ASN A 78 -2.19 10.19 9.07
C ASN A 78 -2.30 11.16 7.90
N TYR A 79 -3.26 10.97 7.02
CA TYR A 79 -3.41 11.75 5.79
C TYR A 79 -4.84 12.24 5.57
N GLY A 80 -5.74 11.86 6.43
CA GLY A 80 -7.13 12.29 6.36
C GLY A 80 -7.43 13.66 6.87
#